data_190d0701917a51352ed68c89d9557984
#
_entry.id   190d0701917a51352ed68c89d9557984
#
_cell.length_a   1.000
_cell.length_b   1.000
_cell.length_c   1.000
_cell.angle_alpha   90.00
_cell.angle_beta   90.00
_cell.angle_gamma   90.00
#
_symmetry.space_group_name_H-M   'P 1'
#
loop_
_entity.id
_entity.type
_entity.pdbx_description
1 polymer ?
#
loop_
_entity_poly.entity_id
_entity_poly.type
_entity_poly.pdbx_seq_one_letter_code
_entity_poly.pdbx_strand_id
1 'polypeptide(L)'
;MTKKAIVIGATSGIGLEVARLLAVRGYSVGIAGRRVEWLQEIVATTDGIVAWQQIDVDSDDAPDGLHELIGRLGGMDLYFHSSGIGWENCSLDAEKEMRTVQTNVVGFTRMVLAAYQWFADNNHRGRIACITSIARTRGLGAAPAYSATKRFQSHYLECLAQLASMRRLPISITDIRPGFVATDLIAGSHFPLQLSAEHVAADIVNAVERGRKVVTIDWRYRLLVAAWRMIPRWAWIRLRFVK
;
A
#
# COMPACT_ATOMS: atom_id res chain seq x y z
N MET A 1 17.63 -12.47 -16.00
CA MET A 1 17.97 -11.54 -14.88
C MET A 1 16.94 -11.72 -13.78
N THR A 2 17.39 -11.70 -12.52
CA THR A 2 16.52 -11.77 -11.34
C THR A 2 15.73 -10.47 -11.23
N LYS A 3 14.40 -10.55 -11.05
CA LYS A 3 13.56 -9.36 -10.86
C LYS A 3 13.83 -8.74 -9.50
N LYS A 4 13.73 -7.43 -9.42
CA LYS A 4 14.03 -6.63 -8.24
C LYS A 4 12.77 -5.96 -7.70
N ALA A 5 12.47 -6.13 -6.43
CA ALA A 5 11.32 -5.54 -5.78
C ALA A 5 11.72 -4.69 -4.58
N ILE A 6 11.10 -3.54 -4.43
CA ILE A 6 11.23 -2.70 -3.23
C ILE A 6 9.89 -2.65 -2.52
N VAL A 7 9.89 -2.91 -1.21
CA VAL A 7 8.71 -2.92 -0.36
C VAL A 7 8.83 -1.86 0.72
N ILE A 8 7.99 -0.84 0.66
CA ILE A 8 7.90 0.21 1.67
C ILE A 8 6.85 -0.16 2.72
N GLY A 9 7.20 -0.07 4.01
CA GLY A 9 6.36 -0.52 5.11
C GLY A 9 6.46 -2.03 5.34
N ALA A 10 7.66 -2.59 5.22
CA ALA A 10 7.92 -4.03 5.26
C ALA A 10 8.28 -4.59 6.63
N THR A 11 8.17 -3.83 7.71
CA THR A 11 8.57 -4.31 9.05
C THR A 11 7.48 -5.12 9.77
N SER A 12 6.23 -5.15 9.27
CA SER A 12 5.15 -5.97 9.82
C SER A 12 3.98 -6.11 8.83
N GLY A 13 3.01 -6.95 9.19
CA GLY A 13 1.73 -7.08 8.50
C GLY A 13 1.85 -7.44 7.02
N ILE A 14 1.00 -6.87 6.18
CA ILE A 14 0.92 -7.20 4.75
C ILE A 14 2.26 -6.93 4.04
N GLY A 15 2.94 -5.83 4.37
CA GLY A 15 4.20 -5.46 3.71
C GLY A 15 5.30 -6.51 3.93
N LEU A 16 5.43 -7.01 5.15
CA LEU A 16 6.39 -8.07 5.48
C LEU A 16 6.06 -9.37 4.75
N GLU A 17 4.80 -9.81 4.76
CA GLU A 17 4.41 -11.05 4.10
C GLU A 17 4.53 -10.97 2.58
N VAL A 18 4.25 -9.81 1.98
CA VAL A 18 4.52 -9.58 0.54
C VAL A 18 6.02 -9.63 0.25
N ALA A 19 6.87 -9.03 1.08
CA ALA A 19 8.32 -9.07 0.89
C ALA A 19 8.86 -10.51 0.95
N ARG A 20 8.45 -11.29 1.95
CA ARG A 20 8.81 -12.72 2.09
C ARG A 20 8.35 -13.52 0.88
N LEU A 21 7.11 -13.36 0.46
CA LEU A 21 6.57 -14.10 -0.66
C LEU A 21 7.25 -13.74 -1.99
N LEU A 22 7.58 -12.47 -2.22
CA LEU A 22 8.34 -12.04 -3.39
C LEU A 22 9.74 -12.68 -3.40
N ALA A 23 10.42 -12.76 -2.25
CA ALA A 23 11.71 -13.46 -2.11
C ALA A 23 11.58 -14.95 -2.46
N VAL A 24 10.57 -15.65 -1.94
CA VAL A 24 10.26 -17.05 -2.30
C VAL A 24 9.97 -17.21 -3.80
N ARG A 25 9.37 -16.19 -4.45
CA ARG A 25 9.12 -16.17 -5.90
C ARG A 25 10.36 -15.83 -6.74
N GLY A 26 11.54 -15.71 -6.11
CA GLY A 26 12.82 -15.48 -6.78
C GLY A 26 13.10 -14.02 -7.13
N TYR A 27 12.41 -13.08 -6.48
CA TYR A 27 12.80 -11.67 -6.56
C TYR A 27 13.99 -11.41 -5.63
N SER A 28 14.88 -10.51 -6.04
CA SER A 28 15.82 -9.84 -5.13
C SER A 28 15.07 -8.68 -4.47
N VAL A 29 14.85 -8.76 -3.15
CA VAL A 29 13.96 -7.83 -2.45
C VAL A 29 14.74 -6.86 -1.59
N GLY A 30 14.45 -5.56 -1.74
CA GLY A 30 14.82 -4.51 -0.82
C GLY A 30 13.63 -4.10 0.04
N ILE A 31 13.85 -3.91 1.32
CA ILE A 31 12.80 -3.53 2.27
C ILE A 31 13.07 -2.19 2.92
N ALA A 32 12.01 -1.44 3.21
CA ALA A 32 12.12 -0.17 3.90
C ALA A 32 11.03 0.05 4.96
N GLY A 33 11.37 0.82 5.97
CA GLY A 33 10.51 1.20 7.08
C GLY A 33 11.27 2.01 8.11
N ARG A 34 10.62 2.34 9.23
CA ARG A 34 11.20 3.19 10.28
C ARG A 34 12.02 2.42 11.33
N ARG A 35 11.71 1.14 11.54
CA ARG A 35 12.28 0.29 12.61
C ARG A 35 13.53 -0.42 12.11
N VAL A 36 14.68 0.16 12.36
CA VAL A 36 15.98 -0.30 11.85
C VAL A 36 16.30 -1.72 12.29
N GLU A 37 16.13 -2.01 13.58
CA GLU A 37 16.45 -3.32 14.16
C GLU A 37 15.65 -4.44 13.50
N TRP A 38 14.37 -4.18 13.22
CA TRP A 38 13.49 -5.14 12.54
C TRP A 38 13.89 -5.34 11.08
N LEU A 39 14.30 -4.26 10.39
CA LEU A 39 14.78 -4.37 9.01
C LEU A 39 16.05 -5.22 8.93
N GLN A 40 16.99 -5.01 9.85
CA GLN A 40 18.22 -5.78 9.94
C GLN A 40 17.97 -7.26 10.23
N GLU A 41 17.10 -7.55 11.20
CA GLU A 41 16.70 -8.92 11.54
C GLU A 41 16.03 -9.63 10.35
N ILE A 42 15.11 -8.96 9.66
CA ILE A 42 14.41 -9.54 8.50
C ILE A 42 15.40 -9.89 7.39
N VAL A 43 16.35 -9.00 7.09
CA VAL A 43 17.38 -9.28 6.05
C VAL A 43 18.29 -10.41 6.49
N ALA A 44 18.65 -10.49 7.76
CA ALA A 44 19.53 -11.56 8.28
C ALA A 44 18.85 -12.94 8.30
N THR A 45 17.51 -12.99 8.39
CA THR A 45 16.75 -14.23 8.61
C THR A 45 15.90 -14.68 7.41
N THR A 46 15.86 -13.89 6.33
CA THR A 46 14.99 -14.20 5.18
C THR A 46 15.79 -14.20 3.88
N ASP A 47 16.01 -15.39 3.33
CA ASP A 47 16.68 -15.54 2.03
C ASP A 47 15.92 -14.79 0.93
N GLY A 48 16.68 -14.11 0.05
CA GLY A 48 16.11 -13.32 -1.05
C GLY A 48 15.71 -11.89 -0.68
N ILE A 49 15.66 -11.53 0.61
CA ILE A 49 15.63 -10.14 1.06
C ILE A 49 17.08 -9.71 1.29
N VAL A 50 17.62 -8.90 0.39
CA VAL A 50 19.08 -8.67 0.27
C VAL A 50 19.54 -7.28 0.68
N ALA A 51 18.62 -6.35 0.88
CA ALA A 51 18.92 -4.96 1.25
C ALA A 51 17.81 -4.34 2.08
N TRP A 52 18.18 -3.38 2.90
CA TRP A 52 17.24 -2.57 3.66
C TRP A 52 17.65 -1.10 3.68
N GLN A 53 16.68 -0.23 3.93
CA GLN A 53 16.88 1.20 4.13
C GLN A 53 15.90 1.73 5.18
N GLN A 54 16.38 2.57 6.09
CA GLN A 54 15.49 3.31 6.95
C GLN A 54 14.81 4.40 6.14
N ILE A 55 13.48 4.34 6.05
CA ILE A 55 12.66 5.37 5.39
C ILE A 55 11.46 5.68 6.27
N ASP A 56 11.33 6.94 6.67
CA ASP A 56 10.07 7.50 7.16
C ASP A 56 9.41 8.26 6.01
N VAL A 57 8.27 7.76 5.55
CA VAL A 57 7.56 8.36 4.41
C VAL A 57 7.11 9.81 4.68
N ASP A 58 7.03 10.20 5.94
CA ASP A 58 6.66 11.56 6.36
C ASP A 58 7.83 12.55 6.28
N SER A 59 9.07 12.07 6.18
CA SER A 59 10.27 12.89 6.04
C SER A 59 10.49 13.37 4.60
N ASP A 60 11.07 14.55 4.44
CA ASP A 60 11.32 15.15 3.12
C ASP A 60 12.44 14.43 2.35
N ASP A 61 13.36 13.75 3.05
CA ASP A 61 14.45 12.95 2.49
C ASP A 61 14.05 11.51 2.13
N ALA A 62 12.80 11.12 2.35
CA ALA A 62 12.31 9.77 2.03
C ALA A 62 12.58 9.33 0.57
N PRO A 63 12.47 10.21 -0.46
CA PRO A 63 12.85 9.87 -1.82
C PRO A 63 14.33 9.50 -1.99
N ASP A 64 15.23 10.18 -1.27
CA ASP A 64 16.67 9.90 -1.33
C ASP A 64 16.96 8.50 -0.79
N GLY A 65 16.33 8.14 0.33
CA GLY A 65 16.39 6.78 0.86
C GLY A 65 15.86 5.71 -0.12
N LEU A 66 14.83 6.03 -0.90
CA LEU A 66 14.37 5.13 -1.96
C LEU A 66 15.42 4.98 -3.07
N HIS A 67 16.04 6.07 -3.53
CA HIS A 67 17.07 6.04 -4.55
C HIS A 67 18.31 5.26 -4.09
N GLU A 68 18.73 5.41 -2.82
CA GLU A 68 19.81 4.62 -2.25
C GLU A 68 19.49 3.12 -2.25
N LEU A 69 18.25 2.74 -1.86
CA LEU A 69 17.84 1.34 -1.87
C LEU A 69 17.79 0.77 -3.28
N ILE A 70 17.32 1.54 -4.27
CA ILE A 70 17.37 1.18 -5.69
C ILE A 70 18.82 0.95 -6.15
N GLY A 71 19.72 1.84 -5.75
CA GLY A 71 21.15 1.72 -6.06
C GLY A 71 21.78 0.46 -5.49
N ARG A 72 21.49 0.11 -4.22
CA ARG A 72 21.96 -1.13 -3.58
C ARG A 72 21.45 -2.38 -4.27
N LEU A 73 20.19 -2.39 -4.75
CA LEU A 73 19.64 -3.50 -5.54
C LEU A 73 20.15 -3.52 -6.98
N GLY A 74 20.71 -2.41 -7.47
CA GLY A 74 21.10 -2.23 -8.87
C GLY A 74 19.91 -2.10 -9.83
N GLY A 75 18.76 -1.57 -9.35
CA GLY A 75 17.54 -1.30 -10.13
C GLY A 75 16.26 -1.71 -9.39
N MET A 76 15.10 -1.49 -10.04
CA MET A 76 13.79 -1.79 -9.50
C MET A 76 12.83 -2.19 -10.62
N ASP A 77 12.16 -3.34 -10.50
CA ASP A 77 11.10 -3.82 -11.41
C ASP A 77 9.71 -3.68 -10.78
N LEU A 78 9.65 -3.73 -9.44
CA LEU A 78 8.41 -3.59 -8.66
C LEU A 78 8.64 -2.65 -7.48
N TYR A 79 7.84 -1.61 -7.41
CA TYR A 79 7.65 -0.79 -6.23
C TYR A 79 6.36 -1.19 -5.54
N PHE A 80 6.43 -1.60 -4.27
CA PHE A 80 5.28 -1.98 -3.47
C PHE A 80 5.13 -1.05 -2.26
N HIS A 81 4.02 -0.31 -2.18
CA HIS A 81 3.74 0.62 -1.10
C HIS A 81 2.72 0.04 -0.12
N SER A 82 3.18 -0.26 1.10
CA SER A 82 2.35 -0.76 2.21
C SER A 82 2.28 0.20 3.40
N SER A 83 3.06 1.28 3.40
CA SER A 83 3.00 2.27 4.49
C SER A 83 1.65 2.96 4.52
N GLY A 84 1.12 3.10 5.73
CA GLY A 84 -0.13 3.80 5.96
C GLY A 84 -0.61 3.62 7.40
N ILE A 85 -1.36 4.58 7.88
CA ILE A 85 -1.94 4.57 9.22
C ILE A 85 -3.42 4.90 9.18
N GLY A 86 -4.12 4.61 10.27
CA GLY A 86 -5.53 4.97 10.42
C GLY A 86 -6.05 4.59 11.78
N TRP A 87 -7.04 5.31 12.22
CA TRP A 87 -7.73 5.10 13.50
C TRP A 87 -9.24 5.22 13.32
N GLU A 88 -9.98 4.54 14.19
CA GLU A 88 -11.34 4.96 14.50
C GLU A 88 -11.25 6.30 15.26
N ASN A 89 -11.99 7.30 14.82
CA ASN A 89 -11.91 8.65 15.36
C ASN A 89 -13.26 9.37 15.35
N CYS A 90 -14.23 8.80 16.06
CA CYS A 90 -15.57 9.38 16.18
C CYS A 90 -15.58 10.72 16.94
N SER A 91 -14.56 10.98 17.77
CA SER A 91 -14.40 12.23 18.50
C SER A 91 -13.75 13.36 17.68
N LEU A 92 -13.29 13.07 16.45
CA LEU A 92 -12.55 14.00 15.59
C LEU A 92 -11.31 14.58 16.28
N ASP A 93 -10.54 13.74 16.94
CA ASP A 93 -9.22 14.10 17.46
C ASP A 93 -8.35 14.62 16.32
N ALA A 94 -7.97 15.88 16.42
CA ALA A 94 -7.28 16.60 15.35
C ALA A 94 -5.89 16.02 15.04
N GLU A 95 -5.16 15.53 16.06
CA GLU A 95 -3.84 14.94 15.85
C GLU A 95 -3.95 13.66 15.00
N LYS A 96 -4.91 12.78 15.30
CA LYS A 96 -5.15 11.55 14.53
C LYS A 96 -5.54 11.85 13.09
N GLU A 97 -6.43 12.83 12.87
CA GLU A 97 -6.84 13.25 11.52
C GLU A 97 -5.62 13.75 10.74
N MET A 98 -4.87 14.71 11.30
CA MET A 98 -3.73 15.33 10.62
C MET A 98 -2.61 14.34 10.38
N ARG A 99 -2.26 13.47 11.33
CA ARG A 99 -1.26 12.41 11.12
C ARG A 99 -1.69 11.44 10.02
N THR A 100 -2.99 11.08 9.96
CA THR A 100 -3.50 10.22 8.89
C THR A 100 -3.33 10.88 7.53
N VAL A 101 -3.62 12.17 7.41
CA VAL A 101 -3.44 12.93 6.16
C VAL A 101 -1.95 13.04 5.82
N GLN A 102 -1.10 13.35 6.77
CA GLN A 102 0.35 13.48 6.55
C GLN A 102 0.92 12.18 5.96
N THR A 103 0.70 11.06 6.61
CA THR A 103 1.27 9.77 6.14
C THR A 103 0.57 9.25 4.87
N ASN A 104 -0.77 9.25 4.86
CA ASN A 104 -1.51 8.57 3.77
C ASN A 104 -1.70 9.45 2.52
N VAL A 105 -1.51 10.77 2.61
CA VAL A 105 -1.61 11.67 1.46
C VAL A 105 -0.23 12.21 1.10
N VAL A 106 0.41 12.96 1.99
CA VAL A 106 1.68 13.64 1.68
C VAL A 106 2.80 12.61 1.51
N GLY A 107 3.04 11.77 2.52
CA GLY A 107 4.07 10.71 2.48
C GLY A 107 3.84 9.71 1.35
N PHE A 108 2.58 9.28 1.17
CA PHE A 108 2.22 8.40 0.05
C PHE A 108 2.53 9.04 -1.31
N THR A 109 2.11 10.29 -1.53
CA THR A 109 2.34 10.98 -2.80
C THR A 109 3.83 11.14 -3.07
N ARG A 110 4.60 11.58 -2.07
CA ARG A 110 6.05 11.73 -2.14
C ARG A 110 6.73 10.46 -2.64
N MET A 111 6.43 9.34 -2.00
CA MET A 111 7.07 8.06 -2.31
C MET A 111 6.64 7.46 -3.65
N VAL A 112 5.34 7.52 -3.97
CA VAL A 112 4.82 7.00 -5.23
C VAL A 112 5.30 7.86 -6.41
N LEU A 113 5.38 9.18 -6.22
CA LEU A 113 5.93 10.09 -7.23
C LEU A 113 7.40 9.77 -7.52
N ALA A 114 8.24 9.60 -6.47
CA ALA A 114 9.65 9.25 -6.63
C ALA A 114 9.84 7.92 -7.40
N ALA A 115 9.05 6.89 -7.05
CA ALA A 115 9.08 5.63 -7.77
C ALA A 115 8.62 5.77 -9.24
N TYR A 116 7.56 6.55 -9.49
CA TYR A 116 7.06 6.80 -10.84
C TYR A 116 8.09 7.55 -11.69
N GLN A 117 8.72 8.60 -11.14
CA GLN A 117 9.77 9.37 -11.83
C GLN A 117 10.95 8.48 -12.15
N TRP A 118 11.42 7.66 -11.20
CA TRP A 118 12.52 6.75 -11.46
C TRP A 118 12.24 5.82 -12.65
N PHE A 119 11.05 5.20 -12.73
CA PHE A 119 10.67 4.38 -13.89
C PHE A 119 10.58 5.18 -15.17
N ALA A 120 10.05 6.40 -15.12
CA ALA A 120 9.86 7.25 -16.28
C ALA A 120 11.21 7.73 -16.86
N ASP A 121 12.11 8.20 -15.99
CA ASP A 121 13.41 8.77 -16.38
C ASP A 121 14.36 7.71 -16.94
N ASN A 122 14.27 6.48 -16.44
CA ASN A 122 15.05 5.36 -16.95
C ASN A 122 14.35 4.62 -18.11
N ASN A 123 13.16 5.06 -18.53
CA ASN A 123 12.30 4.33 -19.48
C ASN A 123 12.23 2.83 -19.18
N HIS A 124 12.19 2.50 -17.88
CA HIS A 124 12.26 1.12 -17.41
C HIS A 124 10.86 0.53 -17.29
N ARG A 125 10.70 -0.72 -17.73
CA ARG A 125 9.44 -1.45 -17.59
C ARG A 125 9.20 -1.78 -16.12
N GLY A 126 8.29 -1.03 -15.47
CA GLY A 126 8.06 -1.11 -14.04
C GLY A 126 6.62 -1.38 -13.63
N ARG A 127 6.50 -1.80 -12.37
CA ARG A 127 5.22 -1.97 -11.69
C ARG A 127 5.19 -1.17 -10.40
N ILE A 128 4.12 -0.40 -10.22
CA ILE A 128 3.82 0.29 -8.98
C ILE A 128 2.55 -0.34 -8.40
N ALA A 129 2.64 -0.93 -7.22
CA ALA A 129 1.52 -1.57 -6.55
C ALA A 129 1.35 -0.95 -5.15
N CYS A 130 0.15 -0.49 -4.83
CA CYS A 130 -0.09 0.21 -3.58
C CYS A 130 -1.31 -0.33 -2.85
N ILE A 131 -1.17 -0.49 -1.52
CA ILE A 131 -2.28 -0.86 -0.66
C ILE A 131 -3.13 0.36 -0.37
N THR A 132 -4.36 0.34 -0.88
CA THR A 132 -5.41 1.28 -0.49
C THR A 132 -6.37 0.62 0.52
N SER A 133 -7.64 0.53 0.26
CA SER A 133 -8.62 -0.19 1.12
C SER A 133 -9.99 -0.22 0.45
N ILE A 134 -10.85 -1.14 0.86
CA ILE A 134 -12.29 -1.06 0.58
C ILE A 134 -12.94 0.18 1.21
N ALA A 135 -12.35 0.74 2.28
CA ALA A 135 -12.79 1.97 2.95
C ALA A 135 -12.86 3.19 2.00
N ARG A 136 -12.11 3.15 0.87
CA ARG A 136 -12.19 4.16 -0.19
C ARG A 136 -13.56 4.26 -0.88
N THR A 137 -14.39 3.25 -0.75
CA THR A 137 -15.65 3.14 -1.52
C THR A 137 -16.68 4.16 -1.08
N ARG A 138 -16.76 4.41 0.21
CA ARG A 138 -17.67 5.38 0.83
C ARG A 138 -16.96 6.11 1.98
N GLY A 139 -17.39 7.32 2.32
CA GLY A 139 -16.96 7.98 3.55
C GLY A 139 -17.45 7.21 4.77
N LEU A 140 -16.55 6.91 5.69
CA LEU A 140 -16.84 6.20 6.93
C LEU A 140 -16.77 7.19 8.09
N GLY A 141 -17.91 7.45 8.74
CA GLY A 141 -17.99 8.37 9.89
C GLY A 141 -17.15 7.93 11.09
N ALA A 142 -16.93 6.61 11.24
CA ALA A 142 -16.07 6.08 12.29
C ALA A 142 -14.55 6.35 12.04
N ALA A 143 -14.13 6.62 10.80
CA ALA A 143 -12.73 6.85 10.43
C ALA A 143 -12.63 7.86 9.26
N PRO A 144 -12.93 9.15 9.52
CA PRO A 144 -13.09 10.14 8.44
C PRO A 144 -11.83 10.34 7.62
N ALA A 145 -10.70 10.71 8.24
CA ALA A 145 -9.44 10.90 7.53
C ALA A 145 -8.98 9.61 6.83
N TYR A 146 -9.09 8.46 7.49
CA TYR A 146 -8.67 7.21 6.89
C TYR A 146 -9.42 6.91 5.59
N SER A 147 -10.76 6.92 5.63
CA SER A 147 -11.55 6.63 4.43
C SER A 147 -11.34 7.65 3.32
N ALA A 148 -11.21 8.93 3.67
CA ALA A 148 -10.93 10.01 2.72
C ALA A 148 -9.54 9.85 2.07
N THR A 149 -8.50 9.57 2.87
CA THR A 149 -7.13 9.38 2.35
C THR A 149 -7.02 8.13 1.48
N LYS A 150 -7.71 7.03 1.82
CA LYS A 150 -7.75 5.83 0.97
C LYS A 150 -8.47 6.09 -0.37
N ARG A 151 -9.46 6.99 -0.39
CA ARG A 151 -10.08 7.44 -1.63
C ARG A 151 -9.13 8.29 -2.47
N PHE A 152 -8.40 9.22 -1.83
CA PHE A 152 -7.35 10.00 -2.48
C PHE A 152 -6.31 9.10 -3.14
N GLN A 153 -5.72 8.15 -2.38
CA GLN A 153 -4.71 7.23 -2.89
C GLN A 153 -5.19 6.49 -4.15
N SER A 154 -6.38 5.91 -4.09
CA SER A 154 -6.94 5.17 -5.22
C SER A 154 -7.17 6.04 -6.46
N HIS A 155 -7.63 7.29 -6.27
CA HIS A 155 -7.84 8.23 -7.37
C HIS A 155 -6.51 8.72 -7.94
N TYR A 156 -5.52 9.01 -7.09
CA TYR A 156 -4.19 9.40 -7.53
C TYR A 156 -3.51 8.31 -8.37
N LEU A 157 -3.63 7.04 -7.96
CA LEU A 157 -3.11 5.91 -8.75
C LEU A 157 -3.79 5.81 -10.14
N GLU A 158 -5.09 6.09 -10.22
CA GLU A 158 -5.82 6.14 -11.49
C GLU A 158 -5.27 7.27 -12.40
N CYS A 159 -5.04 8.46 -11.85
CA CYS A 159 -4.44 9.58 -12.58
C CYS A 159 -3.04 9.23 -13.10
N LEU A 160 -2.19 8.61 -12.27
CA LEU A 160 -0.85 8.18 -12.68
C LEU A 160 -0.89 7.10 -13.78
N ALA A 161 -1.85 6.18 -13.71
CA ALA A 161 -2.03 5.17 -14.76
C ALA A 161 -2.42 5.81 -16.09
N GLN A 162 -3.31 6.82 -16.07
CA GLN A 162 -3.67 7.59 -17.24
C GLN A 162 -2.47 8.37 -17.79
N LEU A 163 -1.70 9.04 -16.91
CA LEU A 163 -0.50 9.80 -17.29
C LEU A 163 0.55 8.87 -17.93
N ALA A 164 0.77 7.69 -17.37
CA ALA A 164 1.70 6.71 -17.97
C ALA A 164 1.26 6.31 -19.39
N SER A 165 -0.04 6.11 -19.59
CA SER A 165 -0.60 5.82 -20.92
C SER A 165 -0.42 7.00 -21.89
N MET A 166 -0.73 8.23 -21.47
CA MET A 166 -0.56 9.45 -22.28
C MET A 166 0.91 9.65 -22.72
N ARG A 167 1.84 9.37 -21.80
CA ARG A 167 3.29 9.48 -22.06
C ARG A 167 3.90 8.24 -22.71
N ARG A 168 3.11 7.20 -22.97
CA ARG A 168 3.55 5.90 -23.51
C ARG A 168 4.66 5.24 -22.68
N LEU A 169 4.63 5.44 -21.36
CA LEU A 169 5.61 4.85 -20.45
C LEU A 169 5.25 3.38 -20.16
N PRO A 170 6.25 2.49 -20.06
CA PRO A 170 6.02 1.06 -19.79
C PRO A 170 5.76 0.80 -18.28
N ILE A 171 4.98 1.64 -17.64
CA ILE A 171 4.65 1.57 -16.21
C ILE A 171 3.25 1.01 -16.02
N SER A 172 3.10 -0.05 -15.24
CA SER A 172 1.80 -0.57 -14.83
C SER A 172 1.51 -0.24 -13.37
N ILE A 173 0.26 0.15 -13.07
CA ILE A 173 -0.15 0.55 -11.72
C ILE A 173 -1.24 -0.39 -11.23
N THR A 174 -1.11 -0.86 -9.98
CA THR A 174 -2.05 -1.75 -9.32
C THR A 174 -2.57 -1.12 -8.02
N ASP A 175 -3.86 -0.84 -7.97
CA ASP A 175 -4.59 -0.40 -6.78
C ASP A 175 -5.14 -1.63 -6.03
N ILE A 176 -4.57 -1.93 -4.87
CA ILE A 176 -4.89 -3.10 -4.05
C ILE A 176 -5.81 -2.66 -2.91
N ARG A 177 -6.98 -3.30 -2.84
CA ARG A 177 -8.09 -2.92 -1.94
C ARG A 177 -8.44 -4.07 -1.00
N PRO A 178 -7.67 -4.28 0.07
CA PRO A 178 -8.02 -5.26 1.08
C PRO A 178 -9.22 -4.79 1.93
N GLY A 179 -9.90 -5.77 2.53
CA GLY A 179 -10.82 -5.55 3.63
C GLY A 179 -10.08 -5.47 4.97
N PHE A 180 -10.67 -6.03 6.03
CA PHE A 180 -10.02 -6.12 7.32
C PHE A 180 -8.98 -7.24 7.33
N VAL A 181 -7.74 -6.90 7.66
CA VAL A 181 -6.61 -7.84 7.70
C VAL A 181 -6.01 -7.80 9.10
N ALA A 182 -5.81 -8.97 9.69
CA ALA A 182 -5.22 -9.11 11.03
C ALA A 182 -3.77 -8.58 11.03
N THR A 183 -3.61 -7.32 11.39
CA THR A 183 -2.35 -6.58 11.45
C THR A 183 -2.37 -5.63 12.64
N ASP A 184 -1.21 -5.05 12.98
CA ASP A 184 -1.09 -4.06 14.04
C ASP A 184 -2.04 -2.87 13.86
N LEU A 185 -2.41 -2.53 12.62
CA LEU A 185 -3.31 -1.41 12.30
C LEU A 185 -4.70 -1.57 12.93
N ILE A 186 -5.17 -2.80 13.10
CA ILE A 186 -6.48 -3.10 13.69
C ILE A 186 -6.36 -3.95 14.97
N ALA A 187 -5.18 -3.96 15.59
CA ALA A 187 -4.95 -4.68 16.83
C ALA A 187 -5.92 -4.21 17.92
N GLY A 188 -6.56 -5.16 18.60
CA GLY A 188 -7.58 -4.87 19.62
C GLY A 188 -8.98 -4.61 19.10
N SER A 189 -9.20 -4.58 17.78
CA SER A 189 -10.52 -4.47 17.18
C SER A 189 -11.00 -5.83 16.64
N HIS A 190 -12.23 -6.22 16.93
CA HIS A 190 -12.85 -7.42 16.40
C HIS A 190 -13.76 -7.08 15.22
N PHE A 191 -13.22 -7.19 14.00
CA PHE A 191 -14.03 -7.02 12.79
C PHE A 191 -14.48 -8.38 12.24
N PRO A 192 -15.69 -8.49 11.70
CA PRO A 192 -16.10 -9.69 11.00
C PRO A 192 -15.26 -9.90 9.74
N LEU A 193 -15.01 -11.15 9.38
CA LEU A 193 -14.32 -11.53 8.14
C LEU A 193 -12.85 -11.09 8.07
N GLN A 194 -12.13 -10.99 9.18
CA GLN A 194 -10.70 -10.72 9.16
C GLN A 194 -9.95 -11.77 8.33
N LEU A 195 -9.04 -11.30 7.48
CA LEU A 195 -8.14 -12.13 6.67
C LEU A 195 -6.77 -12.19 7.33
N SER A 196 -6.03 -13.29 7.14
CA SER A 196 -4.63 -13.34 7.54
C SER A 196 -3.77 -12.54 6.57
N ALA A 197 -2.65 -11.99 7.06
CA ALA A 197 -1.72 -11.22 6.24
C ALA A 197 -1.07 -12.08 5.14
N GLU A 198 -0.79 -13.34 5.43
CA GLU A 198 -0.22 -14.31 4.49
C GLU A 198 -1.16 -14.60 3.33
N HIS A 199 -2.46 -14.84 3.62
CA HIS A 199 -3.46 -15.06 2.56
C HIS A 199 -3.59 -13.84 1.67
N VAL A 200 -3.66 -12.65 2.27
CA VAL A 200 -3.73 -11.37 1.55
C VAL A 200 -2.48 -11.14 0.70
N ALA A 201 -1.29 -11.44 1.21
CA ALA A 201 -0.03 -11.33 0.47
C ALA A 201 -0.01 -12.25 -0.75
N ALA A 202 -0.50 -13.48 -0.62
CA ALA A 202 -0.60 -14.41 -1.75
C ALA A 202 -1.48 -13.88 -2.88
N ASP A 203 -2.65 -13.37 -2.53
CA ASP A 203 -3.57 -12.75 -3.51
C ASP A 203 -2.95 -11.50 -4.16
N ILE A 204 -2.26 -10.67 -3.39
CA ILE A 204 -1.58 -9.47 -3.86
C ILE A 204 -0.49 -9.82 -4.88
N VAL A 205 0.44 -10.70 -4.52
CA VAL A 205 1.57 -11.08 -5.39
C VAL A 205 1.05 -11.68 -6.69
N ASN A 206 0.08 -12.61 -6.61
CA ASN A 206 -0.56 -13.19 -7.79
C ASN A 206 -1.21 -12.12 -8.69
N ALA A 207 -1.87 -11.12 -8.11
CA ALA A 207 -2.51 -10.05 -8.85
C ALA A 207 -1.49 -9.12 -9.53
N VAL A 208 -0.43 -8.75 -8.83
CA VAL A 208 0.66 -7.91 -9.34
C VAL A 208 1.39 -8.62 -10.48
N GLU A 209 1.72 -9.90 -10.32
CA GLU A 209 2.39 -10.69 -11.37
C GLU A 209 1.55 -10.83 -12.63
N ARG A 210 0.21 -10.93 -12.48
CA ARG A 210 -0.75 -10.97 -13.59
C ARG A 210 -1.06 -9.58 -14.19
N GLY A 211 -0.48 -8.51 -13.67
CA GLY A 211 -0.69 -7.15 -14.16
C GLY A 211 -2.11 -6.61 -13.94
N ARG A 212 -2.80 -7.05 -12.88
CA ARG A 212 -4.13 -6.55 -12.54
C ARG A 212 -4.06 -5.07 -12.15
N LYS A 213 -4.91 -4.23 -12.73
CA LYS A 213 -4.93 -2.78 -12.46
C LYS A 213 -5.61 -2.43 -11.13
N VAL A 214 -6.66 -3.16 -10.79
CA VAL A 214 -7.45 -2.98 -9.56
C VAL A 214 -7.80 -4.34 -8.99
N VAL A 215 -7.56 -4.53 -7.69
CA VAL A 215 -7.83 -5.79 -7.01
C VAL A 215 -8.51 -5.54 -5.66
N THR A 216 -9.75 -5.96 -5.51
CA THR A 216 -10.37 -6.10 -4.18
C THR A 216 -10.07 -7.50 -3.69
N ILE A 217 -9.33 -7.61 -2.59
CA ILE A 217 -8.93 -8.88 -2.00
C ILE A 217 -10.14 -9.54 -1.37
N ASP A 218 -10.30 -10.86 -1.65
CA ASP A 218 -11.42 -11.71 -1.21
C ASP A 218 -12.77 -11.35 -1.88
N TRP A 219 -13.49 -12.39 -2.29
CA TRP A 219 -14.77 -12.26 -2.99
C TRP A 219 -15.89 -11.69 -2.10
N ARG A 220 -15.84 -11.96 -0.77
CA ARG A 220 -16.82 -11.45 0.20
C ARG A 220 -16.78 -9.92 0.26
N TYR A 221 -15.58 -9.36 0.27
CA TYR A 221 -15.41 -7.91 0.22
C TYR A 221 -15.79 -7.31 -1.14
N ARG A 222 -15.65 -8.07 -2.23
CA ARG A 222 -16.16 -7.63 -3.55
C ARG A 222 -17.67 -7.47 -3.53
N LEU A 223 -18.39 -8.43 -2.94
CA LEU A 223 -19.84 -8.35 -2.78
C LEU A 223 -20.24 -7.19 -1.86
N LEU A 224 -19.56 -7.05 -0.71
CA LEU A 224 -19.78 -5.95 0.23
C LEU A 224 -19.62 -4.57 -0.45
N VAL A 225 -18.54 -4.37 -1.20
CA VAL A 225 -18.28 -3.13 -1.93
C VAL A 225 -19.34 -2.89 -3.02
N ALA A 226 -19.80 -3.93 -3.71
CA ALA A 226 -20.88 -3.80 -4.68
C ALA A 226 -22.18 -3.34 -4.01
N ALA A 227 -22.54 -3.96 -2.87
CA ALA A 227 -23.70 -3.55 -2.07
C ALA A 227 -23.57 -2.09 -1.57
N TRP A 228 -22.41 -1.69 -1.05
CA TRP A 228 -22.18 -0.31 -0.60
C TRP A 228 -22.39 0.71 -1.71
N ARG A 229 -21.99 0.40 -2.94
CA ARG A 229 -22.15 1.30 -4.10
C ARG A 229 -23.60 1.53 -4.46
N MET A 230 -24.48 0.56 -4.23
CA MET A 230 -25.92 0.65 -4.54
C MET A 230 -26.68 1.53 -3.52
N ILE A 231 -26.15 1.71 -2.31
CA ILE A 231 -26.84 2.53 -1.28
C ILE A 231 -26.81 4.00 -1.72
N PRO A 232 -27.96 4.69 -1.83
CA PRO A 232 -28.00 6.10 -2.14
C PRO A 232 -27.28 6.94 -1.08
N ARG A 233 -26.68 8.08 -1.51
CA ARG A 233 -25.90 8.93 -0.60
C ARG A 233 -26.68 9.37 0.64
N TRP A 234 -27.93 9.75 0.46
CA TRP A 234 -28.80 10.19 1.56
C TRP A 234 -29.06 9.09 2.60
N ALA A 235 -29.19 7.85 2.17
CA ALA A 235 -29.33 6.69 3.04
C ALA A 235 -28.01 6.37 3.74
N TRP A 236 -26.90 6.36 3.00
CA TRP A 236 -25.57 6.09 3.55
C TRP A 236 -25.22 7.05 4.70
N ILE A 237 -25.47 8.35 4.56
CA ILE A 237 -25.18 9.35 5.60
C ILE A 237 -26.00 9.11 6.89
N ARG A 238 -27.16 8.49 6.78
CA ARG A 238 -28.03 8.18 7.94
C ARG A 238 -27.73 6.84 8.58
N LEU A 239 -26.93 5.98 7.94
CA LEU A 239 -26.53 4.71 8.53
C LEU A 239 -25.61 4.95 9.74
N ARG A 240 -26.02 4.41 10.88
CA ARG A 240 -25.24 4.50 12.12
C ARG A 240 -24.43 3.21 12.29
N PHE A 241 -23.22 3.18 11.75
CA PHE A 241 -22.25 2.10 12.00
C PHE A 241 -21.48 2.39 13.29
N VAL A 242 -22.20 2.62 14.38
CA VAL A 242 -21.59 2.83 15.69
C VAL A 242 -21.90 1.61 16.54
N LYS A 243 -20.84 1.03 17.14
CA LYS A 243 -20.97 0.12 18.27
C LYS A 243 -21.41 0.88 19.50
#